data_8770cbff83dbadacd462db73c4b285e7
#
_entry.id   8770cbff83dbadacd462db73c4b285e7
#
_cell.length_a   1.000
_cell.length_b   1.000
_cell.length_c   1.000
_cell.angle_alpha   90.00
_cell.angle_beta   90.00
_cell.angle_gamma   90.00
#
_symmetry.space_group_name_H-M   'P 1'
#
loop_
_entity.id
_entity.type
_entity.pdbx_description
1 polymer ?
#
loop_
_entity_poly.entity_id
_entity_poly.type
_entity_poly.pdbx_seq_one_letter_code
_entity_poly.pdbx_strand_id
1 'polypeptide(L)'
;DKKGKVLHIVRNLRYVNGKGYIEDTPKTVTSRRDIPLTNDMIRALDNQKGFWGFKVEKIDRYLFCTEKGEVLKQCRVQGEINRITDRIRCDGKEFPYITPHTFRHTFATRAIEAGMQPQVLKTILGHSSLAMTMDLYSHVLPDTKAQEMEKIANIF
;
A
#
# COMPACT_ATOMS: atom_id res chain seq x y z
N ASP A 1 -13.04 -2.40 -9.08
CA ASP A 1 -14.28 -1.79 -9.58
C ASP A 1 -14.14 -0.27 -9.59
N LYS A 2 -14.01 0.34 -10.77
CA LYS A 2 -13.86 1.80 -10.92
C LYS A 2 -15.17 2.54 -10.66
N LYS A 3 -16.31 1.96 -11.02
CA LYS A 3 -17.62 2.59 -10.82
C LYS A 3 -17.97 2.62 -9.34
N GLY A 4 -17.71 1.53 -8.63
CA GLY A 4 -17.88 1.44 -7.18
C GLY A 4 -16.75 2.10 -6.39
N LYS A 5 -15.66 2.56 -7.05
CA LYS A 5 -14.45 3.12 -6.42
C LYS A 5 -13.86 2.19 -5.35
N VAL A 6 -13.77 0.90 -5.65
CA VAL A 6 -13.29 -0.12 -4.72
C VAL A 6 -12.21 -0.97 -5.36
N LEU A 7 -11.11 -1.18 -4.63
CA LEU A 7 -10.07 -2.16 -4.94
C LEU A 7 -10.30 -3.43 -4.11
N HIS A 8 -10.67 -4.52 -4.80
CA HIS A 8 -10.88 -5.82 -4.16
C HIS A 8 -9.58 -6.60 -4.08
N ILE A 9 -9.09 -6.88 -2.90
CA ILE A 9 -7.93 -7.74 -2.65
C ILE A 9 -8.45 -9.16 -2.42
N VAL A 10 -8.51 -9.96 -3.46
CA VAL A 10 -9.10 -11.30 -3.44
C VAL A 10 -8.14 -12.41 -3.86
N ARG A 11 -6.98 -12.04 -4.42
CA ARG A 11 -5.97 -12.97 -4.95
C ARG A 11 -4.59 -12.57 -4.49
N ASN A 12 -3.71 -13.56 -4.42
CA ASN A 12 -2.28 -13.38 -4.16
C ASN A 12 -1.48 -14.01 -5.30
N LEU A 13 -0.30 -13.45 -5.59
CA LEU A 13 0.66 -14.04 -6.52
C LEU A 13 1.83 -14.62 -5.72
N ARG A 14 2.09 -15.90 -5.89
CA ARG A 14 3.19 -16.60 -5.24
C ARG A 14 4.14 -17.16 -6.30
N TYR A 15 5.44 -16.95 -6.11
CA TYR A 15 6.44 -17.60 -6.93
C TYR A 15 6.69 -19.03 -6.45
N VAL A 16 6.67 -19.99 -7.36
CA VAL A 16 6.98 -21.40 -7.10
C VAL A 16 8.10 -21.83 -8.04
N ASN A 17 9.16 -22.39 -7.47
CA ASN A 17 10.28 -22.91 -8.25
C ASN A 17 9.79 -23.93 -9.29
N GLY A 18 10.24 -23.79 -10.52
CA GLY A 18 9.85 -24.64 -11.64
C GLY A 18 8.47 -24.33 -12.26
N LYS A 19 7.61 -23.59 -11.58
CA LYS A 19 6.26 -23.24 -12.08
C LYS A 19 6.07 -21.73 -12.34
N GLY A 20 6.98 -20.88 -11.84
CA GLY A 20 6.85 -19.44 -11.95
C GLY A 20 5.81 -18.84 -10.99
N TYR A 21 5.18 -17.72 -11.40
CA TYR A 21 4.14 -17.08 -10.61
C TYR A 21 2.80 -17.79 -10.79
N ILE A 22 2.22 -18.22 -9.68
CA ILE A 22 0.87 -18.80 -9.64
C ILE A 22 -0.06 -17.91 -8.83
N GLU A 23 -1.30 -17.82 -9.28
CA GLU A 23 -2.36 -17.16 -8.51
C GLU A 23 -2.84 -18.12 -7.42
N ASP A 24 -2.97 -17.57 -6.22
CA ASP A 24 -3.44 -18.30 -5.04
C ASP A 24 -4.45 -17.44 -4.28
N THR A 25 -5.24 -18.07 -3.45
CA THR A 25 -6.12 -17.35 -2.53
C THR A 25 -5.30 -16.81 -1.36
N PRO A 26 -5.63 -15.63 -0.81
CA PRO A 26 -4.98 -15.14 0.39
C PRO A 26 -5.11 -16.15 1.54
N LYS A 27 -4.02 -16.37 2.28
CA LYS A 27 -3.92 -17.38 3.33
C LYS A 27 -4.90 -17.21 4.50
N THR A 28 -5.36 -15.97 4.74
CA THR A 28 -6.26 -15.63 5.85
C THR A 28 -7.49 -14.89 5.36
N VAL A 29 -8.60 -15.04 6.08
CA VAL A 29 -9.85 -14.31 5.78
C VAL A 29 -9.62 -12.79 5.82
N THR A 30 -8.82 -12.31 6.77
CA THR A 30 -8.47 -10.89 6.91
C THR A 30 -7.63 -10.31 5.76
N SER A 31 -7.00 -11.18 4.97
CA SER A 31 -6.26 -10.77 3.78
C SER A 31 -7.17 -10.43 2.61
N ARG A 32 -8.39 -10.96 2.58
CA ARG A 32 -9.43 -10.53 1.64
C ARG A 32 -10.07 -9.27 2.17
N ARG A 33 -10.02 -8.21 1.40
CA ARG A 33 -10.55 -6.91 1.82
C ARG A 33 -10.84 -6.01 0.65
N ASP A 34 -11.72 -5.08 0.89
CA ASP A 34 -12.07 -4.02 -0.02
C ASP A 34 -11.45 -2.71 0.46
N ILE A 35 -10.76 -2.02 -0.44
CA ILE A 35 -10.11 -0.75 -0.17
C ILE A 35 -10.83 0.33 -0.99
N PRO A 36 -11.47 1.33 -0.34
CA PRO A 36 -12.05 2.46 -1.04
C PRO A 36 -10.98 3.24 -1.82
N LEU A 37 -11.27 3.61 -3.05
CA LEU A 37 -10.37 4.38 -3.91
C LEU A 37 -10.77 5.86 -3.93
N THR A 38 -9.80 6.73 -3.71
CA THR A 38 -9.97 8.16 -3.96
C THR A 38 -9.91 8.46 -5.47
N ASN A 39 -10.40 9.63 -5.86
CA ASN A 39 -10.32 10.08 -7.26
C ASN A 39 -8.86 10.14 -7.76
N ASP A 40 -7.92 10.51 -6.90
CA ASP A 40 -6.50 10.57 -7.24
C ASP A 40 -5.91 9.19 -7.50
N MET A 41 -6.29 8.20 -6.67
CA MET A 41 -5.91 6.81 -6.90
C MET A 41 -6.46 6.28 -8.23
N ILE A 42 -7.71 6.59 -8.56
CA ILE A 42 -8.32 6.21 -9.84
C ILE A 42 -7.56 6.85 -11.00
N ARG A 43 -7.24 8.15 -10.91
CA ARG A 43 -6.42 8.84 -11.93
C ARG A 43 -5.05 8.19 -12.10
N ALA A 44 -4.38 7.84 -11.01
CA ALA A 44 -3.08 7.16 -11.06
C ALA A 44 -3.17 5.78 -11.75
N LEU A 45 -4.22 5.01 -11.46
CA LEU A 45 -4.47 3.72 -12.11
C LEU A 45 -4.78 3.88 -13.61
N ASP A 46 -5.50 4.94 -14.00
CA ASP A 46 -5.81 5.23 -15.40
C ASP A 46 -4.56 5.68 -16.17
N ASN A 47 -3.73 6.51 -15.56
CA ASN A 47 -2.44 6.90 -16.14
C ASN A 47 -1.53 5.68 -16.35
N GLN A 48 -1.48 4.77 -15.38
CA GLN A 48 -0.73 3.52 -15.51
C GLN A 48 -1.24 2.65 -16.66
N LYS A 49 -2.56 2.54 -16.80
CA LYS A 49 -3.17 1.81 -17.92
C LYS A 49 -2.85 2.45 -19.27
N GLY A 50 -2.91 3.78 -19.36
CA GLY A 50 -2.56 4.54 -20.56
C GLY A 50 -1.09 4.42 -20.93
N PHE A 51 -0.19 4.40 -19.94
CA PHE A 51 1.25 4.26 -20.15
C PHE A 51 1.63 2.98 -20.93
N TRP A 52 0.96 1.86 -20.65
CA TRP A 52 1.21 0.59 -21.32
C TRP A 52 0.38 0.37 -22.59
N GLY A 53 -0.67 1.16 -22.82
CA GLY A 53 -1.63 0.97 -23.92
C GLY A 53 -1.04 0.91 -25.32
N PHE A 54 0.18 1.44 -25.52
CA PHE A 54 0.89 1.42 -26.81
C PHE A 54 2.08 0.44 -26.85
N LYS A 55 2.43 -0.19 -25.72
CA LYS A 55 3.68 -0.96 -25.58
C LYS A 55 3.46 -2.44 -25.25
N VAL A 56 2.26 -2.84 -24.87
CA VAL A 56 1.97 -4.20 -24.44
C VAL A 56 0.96 -4.82 -25.38
N GLU A 57 1.33 -5.91 -26.03
CA GLU A 57 0.48 -6.65 -26.97
C GLU A 57 -0.76 -7.27 -26.32
N LYS A 58 -0.72 -7.52 -24.99
CA LYS A 58 -1.83 -8.08 -24.22
C LYS A 58 -1.87 -7.51 -22.81
N ILE A 59 -2.69 -6.47 -22.57
CA ILE A 59 -3.01 -5.96 -21.23
C ILE A 59 -4.23 -6.70 -20.65
N ASP A 60 -4.26 -8.01 -20.75
CA ASP A 60 -5.46 -8.74 -20.34
C ASP A 60 -5.52 -9.05 -18.85
N ARG A 61 -4.37 -9.05 -18.15
CA ARG A 61 -4.30 -9.69 -16.85
C ARG A 61 -3.78 -8.81 -15.70
N TYR A 62 -2.72 -8.03 -15.94
CA TYR A 62 -2.05 -7.26 -14.90
C TYR A 62 -1.90 -5.79 -15.28
N LEU A 63 -2.33 -4.89 -14.39
CA LEU A 63 -2.15 -3.45 -14.57
C LEU A 63 -0.67 -3.04 -14.43
N PHE A 64 0.06 -3.71 -13.55
CA PHE A 64 1.50 -3.55 -13.37
C PHE A 64 2.20 -4.78 -13.93
N CYS A 65 2.77 -4.65 -15.10
CA CYS A 65 3.40 -5.73 -15.85
C CYS A 65 4.69 -5.27 -16.52
N THR A 66 5.43 -6.22 -17.09
CA THR A 66 6.55 -5.94 -18.01
C THR A 66 6.00 -5.57 -19.39
N GLU A 67 6.89 -5.15 -20.32
CA GLU A 67 6.54 -4.90 -21.72
C GLU A 67 5.91 -6.13 -22.42
N LYS A 68 6.23 -7.33 -21.93
CA LYS A 68 5.67 -8.60 -22.41
C LYS A 68 4.35 -8.99 -21.73
N GLY A 69 3.78 -8.14 -20.88
CA GLY A 69 2.57 -8.45 -20.12
C GLY A 69 2.78 -9.41 -18.93
N GLU A 70 4.03 -9.72 -18.57
CA GLU A 70 4.34 -10.63 -17.46
C GLU A 70 4.26 -9.92 -16.11
N VAL A 71 4.09 -10.69 -15.04
CA VAL A 71 4.10 -10.19 -13.65
C VAL A 71 5.35 -9.38 -13.35
N LEU A 72 5.18 -8.20 -12.80
CA LEU A 72 6.27 -7.37 -12.33
C LEU A 72 6.88 -7.97 -11.06
N LYS A 73 8.13 -8.43 -11.16
CA LYS A 73 8.85 -9.03 -10.02
C LYS A 73 9.15 -7.98 -8.95
N GLN A 74 9.04 -8.36 -7.68
CA GLN A 74 9.32 -7.47 -6.54
C GLN A 74 10.74 -6.87 -6.60
N CYS A 75 11.72 -7.64 -7.03
CA CYS A 75 13.10 -7.15 -7.17
C CYS A 75 13.23 -6.01 -8.20
N ARG A 76 12.42 -6.00 -9.26
CA ARG A 76 12.40 -4.89 -10.23
C ARG A 76 11.84 -3.61 -9.59
N VAL A 77 10.75 -3.73 -8.82
CA VAL A 77 10.17 -2.58 -8.10
C VAL A 77 11.20 -2.01 -7.13
N GLN A 78 11.86 -2.85 -6.33
CA GLN A 78 12.91 -2.41 -5.41
C GLN A 78 14.11 -1.80 -6.16
N GLY A 79 14.50 -2.39 -7.30
CA GLY A 79 15.57 -1.84 -8.15
C GLY A 79 15.28 -0.44 -8.66
N GLU A 80 14.03 -0.17 -9.09
CA GLU A 80 13.64 1.19 -9.51
C GLU A 80 13.59 2.17 -8.34
N ILE A 81 13.11 1.74 -7.17
CA ILE A 81 13.15 2.56 -5.95
C ILE A 81 14.61 2.92 -5.64
N ASN A 82 15.53 1.95 -5.65
CA ASN A 82 16.95 2.20 -5.39
C ASN A 82 17.54 3.16 -6.42
N ARG A 83 17.25 2.97 -7.70
CA ARG A 83 17.74 3.85 -8.78
C ARG A 83 17.30 5.31 -8.57
N ILE A 84 16.06 5.53 -8.14
CA ILE A 84 15.53 6.87 -7.85
C ILE A 84 16.21 7.46 -6.62
N THR A 85 16.33 6.69 -5.53
CA THR A 85 16.93 7.16 -4.27
C THR A 85 18.42 7.40 -4.40
N ASP A 86 19.13 6.59 -5.19
CA ASP A 86 20.56 6.78 -5.46
C ASP A 86 20.80 8.06 -6.27
N ARG A 87 19.92 8.39 -7.20
CA ARG A 87 20.00 9.69 -7.91
C ARG A 87 19.85 10.87 -6.95
N ILE A 88 18.91 10.79 -5.98
CA ILE A 88 18.74 11.82 -4.95
C ILE A 88 20.01 11.96 -4.09
N ARG A 89 20.66 10.84 -3.74
CA ARG A 89 21.92 10.84 -2.99
C ARG A 89 23.10 11.38 -3.78
N CYS A 90 23.16 11.09 -5.07
CA CYS A 90 24.19 11.65 -5.96
C CYS A 90 24.10 13.19 -6.05
N ASP A 91 22.92 13.76 -5.85
CA ASP A 91 22.72 15.22 -5.77
C ASP A 91 23.15 15.79 -4.38
N GLY A 92 23.87 15.03 -3.56
CA GLY A 92 24.40 15.45 -2.25
C GLY A 92 23.36 15.50 -1.13
N LYS A 93 22.18 14.89 -1.32
CA LYS A 93 21.12 14.84 -0.31
C LYS A 93 21.19 13.53 0.46
N GLU A 94 21.15 13.60 1.78
CA GLU A 94 20.90 12.41 2.59
C GLU A 94 19.49 11.90 2.33
N PHE A 95 19.39 10.62 1.94
CA PHE A 95 18.11 9.97 1.73
C PHE A 95 18.13 8.54 2.28
N PRO A 96 17.12 8.14 3.08
CA PRO A 96 17.10 6.84 3.72
C PRO A 96 16.92 5.71 2.69
N TYR A 97 17.25 4.48 3.10
CA TYR A 97 16.90 3.29 2.34
C TYR A 97 15.38 3.08 2.38
N ILE A 98 14.76 2.96 1.22
CA ILE A 98 13.31 2.82 1.07
C ILE A 98 12.96 1.47 0.47
N THR A 99 11.94 0.84 1.03
CA THR A 99 11.34 -0.40 0.54
C THR A 99 9.83 -0.20 0.28
N PRO A 100 9.15 -1.13 -0.40
CA PRO A 100 7.68 -1.11 -0.49
C PRO A 100 6.99 -1.08 0.90
N HIS A 101 7.61 -1.67 1.92
CA HIS A 101 7.11 -1.59 3.31
C HIS A 101 7.18 -0.16 3.87
N THR A 102 8.18 0.62 3.49
CA THR A 102 8.29 2.02 3.90
C THR A 102 7.08 2.84 3.45
N PHE A 103 6.61 2.64 2.22
CA PHE A 103 5.38 3.31 1.74
C PHE A 103 4.15 2.91 2.56
N ARG A 104 4.04 1.62 2.92
CA ARG A 104 2.96 1.14 3.79
C ARG A 104 3.02 1.77 5.18
N HIS A 105 4.21 1.87 5.78
CA HIS A 105 4.42 2.54 7.06
C HIS A 105 4.07 4.02 6.98
N THR A 106 4.54 4.72 5.95
CA THR A 106 4.24 6.14 5.73
C THR A 106 2.73 6.36 5.61
N PHE A 107 2.02 5.52 4.84
CA PHE A 107 0.57 5.59 4.75
C PHE A 107 -0.09 5.40 6.13
N ALA A 108 0.33 4.40 6.89
CA ALA A 108 -0.21 4.12 8.21
C ALA A 108 0.00 5.29 9.18
N THR A 109 1.22 5.83 9.23
CA THR A 109 1.56 7.00 10.06
C THR A 109 0.69 8.21 9.70
N ARG A 110 0.61 8.54 8.41
CA ARG A 110 -0.21 9.67 7.94
C ARG A 110 -1.72 9.48 8.20
N ALA A 111 -2.21 8.25 8.09
CA ALA A 111 -3.59 7.93 8.41
C ALA A 111 -3.88 8.12 9.91
N ILE A 112 -2.94 7.72 10.77
CA ILE A 112 -3.04 7.92 12.22
C ILE A 112 -3.01 9.42 12.57
N GLU A 113 -2.06 10.17 12.04
CA GLU A 113 -1.95 11.63 12.21
C GLU A 113 -3.21 12.36 11.76
N ALA A 114 -3.87 11.86 10.70
CA ALA A 114 -5.15 12.38 10.22
C ALA A 114 -6.37 11.91 11.04
N GLY A 115 -6.17 11.16 12.14
CA GLY A 115 -7.25 10.71 13.02
C GLY A 115 -8.04 9.52 12.52
N MET A 116 -7.52 8.72 11.57
CA MET A 116 -8.19 7.50 11.11
C MET A 116 -8.34 6.53 12.27
N GLN A 117 -9.53 5.97 12.45
CA GLN A 117 -9.80 5.01 13.52
C GLN A 117 -8.96 3.73 13.37
N PRO A 118 -8.42 3.16 14.47
CA PRO A 118 -7.57 1.97 14.44
C PRO A 118 -8.21 0.76 13.72
N GLN A 119 -9.49 0.55 13.92
CA GLN A 119 -10.22 -0.55 13.31
C GLN A 119 -10.33 -0.40 11.79
N VAL A 120 -10.52 0.82 11.29
CA VAL A 120 -10.56 1.13 9.86
C VAL A 120 -9.17 0.90 9.25
N LEU A 121 -8.13 1.44 9.89
CA LEU A 121 -6.74 1.27 9.43
C LEU A 121 -6.34 -0.21 9.41
N LYS A 122 -6.68 -0.98 10.46
CA LYS A 122 -6.48 -2.44 10.51
C LYS A 122 -7.06 -3.12 9.26
N THR A 123 -8.32 -2.78 8.92
CA THR A 123 -9.02 -3.38 7.78
C THR A 123 -8.35 -3.02 6.45
N ILE A 124 -8.00 -1.76 6.24
CA ILE A 124 -7.30 -1.28 5.03
C ILE A 124 -5.93 -1.96 4.89
N LEU A 125 -5.17 -2.05 5.98
CA LEU A 125 -3.87 -2.70 5.99
C LEU A 125 -3.97 -4.24 5.90
N GLY A 126 -5.10 -4.85 6.30
CA GLY A 126 -5.28 -6.30 6.35
C GLY A 126 -4.46 -6.94 7.47
N HIS A 127 -4.32 -6.26 8.61
CA HIS A 127 -3.69 -6.83 9.79
C HIS A 127 -4.57 -7.91 10.41
N SER A 128 -3.99 -9.02 10.81
CA SER A 128 -4.70 -10.13 11.45
C SER A 128 -5.21 -9.77 12.85
N SER A 129 -4.45 -8.95 13.59
CA SER A 129 -4.83 -8.49 14.92
C SER A 129 -4.89 -6.97 15.02
N LEU A 130 -5.71 -6.48 15.95
CA LEU A 130 -5.77 -5.05 16.27
C LEU A 130 -4.48 -4.59 16.96
N ALA A 131 -3.84 -5.44 17.74
CA ALA A 131 -2.58 -5.15 18.44
C ALA A 131 -1.52 -4.62 17.49
N MET A 132 -1.31 -5.24 16.34
CA MET A 132 -0.36 -4.76 15.30
C MET A 132 -0.63 -3.32 14.84
N THR A 133 -1.89 -2.90 14.86
CA THR A 133 -2.26 -1.54 14.46
C THR A 133 -2.11 -0.59 15.65
N MET A 134 -2.46 -1.05 16.86
CA MET A 134 -2.32 -0.25 18.09
C MET A 134 -0.86 0.05 18.42
N ASP A 135 0.06 -0.87 18.13
CA ASP A 135 1.49 -0.63 18.27
C ASP A 135 1.94 0.57 17.44
N LEU A 136 1.43 0.68 16.19
CA LEU A 136 1.70 1.85 15.34
C LEU A 136 1.13 3.15 15.95
N TYR A 137 -0.09 3.12 16.51
CA TYR A 137 -0.69 4.28 17.18
C TYR A 137 0.14 4.74 18.36
N SER A 138 0.61 3.81 19.19
CA SER A 138 1.44 4.13 20.37
C SER A 138 2.76 4.81 20.00
N HIS A 139 3.31 4.47 18.83
CA HIS A 139 4.54 5.10 18.32
C HIS A 139 4.31 6.48 17.70
N VAL A 140 3.16 6.67 17.04
CA VAL A 140 2.86 7.93 16.31
C VAL A 140 2.28 8.99 17.24
N LEU A 141 1.50 8.58 18.24
CA LEU A 141 0.79 9.47 19.16
C LEU A 141 1.14 9.19 20.63
N PRO A 142 2.40 9.44 21.06
CA PRO A 142 2.83 9.11 22.43
C PRO A 142 2.11 9.91 23.51
N ASP A 143 1.67 11.14 23.23
CA ASP A 143 1.20 12.13 24.23
C ASP A 143 -0.29 12.52 24.11
N THR A 144 -1.13 11.65 23.59
CA THR A 144 -2.57 11.99 23.41
C THR A 144 -3.39 11.98 24.70
N LYS A 145 -2.87 11.46 25.81
CA LYS A 145 -3.62 11.32 27.08
C LYS A 145 -4.17 12.65 27.60
N ALA A 146 -3.36 13.71 27.61
CA ALA A 146 -3.77 15.03 28.06
C ALA A 146 -4.85 15.62 27.13
N GLN A 147 -4.66 15.51 25.82
CA GLN A 147 -5.62 16.00 24.83
C GLN A 147 -6.97 15.25 24.89
N GLU A 148 -6.96 13.95 25.11
CA GLU A 148 -8.17 13.14 25.25
C GLU A 148 -8.89 13.45 26.57
N MET A 149 -8.16 13.72 27.67
CA MET A 149 -8.76 14.16 28.93
C MET A 149 -9.41 15.54 28.79
N GLU A 150 -8.81 16.45 28.04
CA GLU A 150 -9.35 17.79 27.81
C GLU A 150 -10.66 17.76 26.99
N LYS A 151 -10.80 16.82 26.05
CA LYS A 151 -12.06 16.59 25.32
C LYS A 151 -13.19 16.15 26.26
N ILE A 152 -12.88 15.37 27.30
CA ILE A 152 -13.86 14.88 28.27
C ILE A 152 -14.24 15.98 29.27
N ALA A 153 -13.28 16.83 29.66
CA ALA A 153 -13.52 17.93 30.61
C ALA A 153 -14.61 18.90 30.13
N ASN A 154 -14.87 19.02 28.83
CA ASN A 154 -15.92 19.86 28.25
C ASN A 154 -17.28 19.17 28.16
N ILE A 155 -17.42 17.94 28.65
CA ILE A 155 -18.67 17.17 28.63
C ILE A 155 -19.34 17.19 30.01
N PHE A 156 -18.58 17.46 31.05
CA PHE A 156 -19.01 17.59 32.44
C PHE A 156 -18.92 19.04 32.91
#